data_b018726133a60722fa8714e9cbba4822
#
_entry.id   b018726133a60722fa8714e9cbba4822
#
_cell.length_a   1.000
_cell.length_b   1.000
_cell.length_c   1.000
_cell.angle_alpha   90.00
_cell.angle_beta   90.00
_cell.angle_gamma   90.00
#
_symmetry.space_group_name_H-M   'P 1'
#
loop_
_entity.id
_entity.type
_entity.pdbx_description
1 polymer ?
#
loop_
_entity_poly.entity_id
_entity_poly.type
_entity_poly.pdbx_seq_one_letter_code
_entity_poly.pdbx_strand_id
1 'polypeptide(L)'
;SKKPILISIAGSKLNELEHALKILQKEKKEITLMYGFQGYPTKISDLNLENIIEIKKRFTYTVGISDHVSGNSKIASIVPLLGISLGARVVEKHITLDRAKKGIDYQSSIEPKEFKNLVSLIRSTEKSLPKTEFELKPNEIKYRLNHKKNAIAKKTIRTGTILTRNLFEYKRTKVKKESIPFFEYEGQKIIKTLDKGSSLTESHIKSHKIAAVIACRVDSGRLFGKPLQPIGKYCILELLLKQIKKSSLIDEIILAISQKDGNEVFVNFAKKNNLKFIQGDDTDVLERLIKGAKFVNADTILRITSENPYIYWEGIDYLIKKHLDSNSDLTTFSDLPLGASMEIIKSKALEISHTLGTKKHRSELCTLYINENPEKFKILRIKPEKEL
;
A
#
# COMPACT_ATOMS: atom_id res chain seq x y z
N SER A 1 -16.74 39.50 1.50
CA SER A 1 -15.79 38.89 0.54
C SER A 1 -15.67 37.39 0.80
N LYS A 2 -15.63 36.55 -0.26
CA LYS A 2 -15.37 35.10 -0.17
C LYS A 2 -13.87 34.75 -0.22
N LYS A 3 -12.98 35.77 -0.21
CA LYS A 3 -11.54 35.57 -0.32
C LYS A 3 -10.95 35.03 0.99
N PRO A 4 -9.87 34.21 0.94
CA PRO A 4 -9.12 33.81 2.12
C PRO A 4 -8.48 35.00 2.83
N ILE A 5 -8.19 34.82 4.11
CA ILE A 5 -7.57 35.83 4.98
C ILE A 5 -6.14 35.42 5.24
N LEU A 6 -5.18 36.29 4.90
CA LEU A 6 -3.81 36.21 5.36
C LEU A 6 -3.63 37.20 6.50
N ILE A 7 -3.25 36.73 7.67
CA ILE A 7 -3.07 37.55 8.87
C ILE A 7 -1.61 37.50 9.31
N SER A 8 -0.95 38.66 9.35
CA SER A 8 0.37 38.75 9.96
C SER A 8 0.28 38.57 11.46
N ILE A 9 1.11 37.69 11.99
CA ILE A 9 1.21 37.41 13.43
C ILE A 9 2.51 37.92 14.05
N ALA A 10 3.28 38.68 13.28
CA ALA A 10 4.53 39.26 13.74
C ALA A 10 4.29 40.23 14.92
N GLY A 11 5.09 40.09 15.97
CA GLY A 11 4.96 40.90 17.18
C GLY A 11 3.76 40.60 18.07
N SER A 12 2.92 39.62 17.71
CA SER A 12 1.76 39.24 18.53
C SER A 12 2.14 38.25 19.62
N LYS A 13 1.51 38.37 20.78
CA LYS A 13 1.52 37.35 21.82
C LYS A 13 0.53 36.24 21.50
N LEU A 14 0.76 35.04 22.04
CA LEU A 14 -0.12 33.88 21.77
C LEU A 14 -1.58 34.10 22.18
N ASN A 15 -1.81 34.75 23.32
CA ASN A 15 -3.17 35.07 23.79
C ASN A 15 -3.89 36.08 22.88
N GLU A 16 -3.18 37.02 22.28
CA GLU A 16 -3.73 37.98 21.31
C GLU A 16 -4.13 37.26 20.02
N LEU A 17 -3.27 36.36 19.54
CA LEU A 17 -3.55 35.52 18.39
C LEU A 17 -4.77 34.62 18.62
N GLU A 18 -4.85 33.95 19.78
CA GLU A 18 -6.00 33.12 20.15
C GLU A 18 -7.32 33.93 20.16
N HIS A 19 -7.25 35.14 20.69
CA HIS A 19 -8.42 36.04 20.71
C HIS A 19 -8.85 36.44 19.29
N ALA A 20 -7.90 36.87 18.45
CA ALA A 20 -8.16 37.24 17.06
C ALA A 20 -8.77 36.06 16.27
N LEU A 21 -8.23 34.84 16.44
CA LEU A 21 -8.72 33.65 15.77
C LEU A 21 -10.14 33.29 16.19
N LYS A 22 -10.51 33.43 17.47
CA LYS A 22 -11.90 33.24 17.94
C LYS A 22 -12.89 34.18 17.23
N ILE A 23 -12.47 35.40 16.93
CA ILE A 23 -13.30 36.36 16.19
C ILE A 23 -13.43 35.91 14.73
N LEU A 24 -12.30 35.55 14.09
CA LEU A 24 -12.23 35.19 12.66
C LEU A 24 -12.91 33.85 12.36
N GLN A 25 -12.98 32.91 13.29
CA GLN A 25 -13.69 31.63 13.11
C GLN A 25 -15.16 31.79 12.71
N LYS A 26 -15.81 32.86 13.18
CA LYS A 26 -17.20 33.18 12.84
C LYS A 26 -17.41 33.46 11.34
N GLU A 27 -16.37 33.86 10.65
CA GLU A 27 -16.41 34.23 9.24
C GLU A 27 -16.40 33.04 8.26
N LYS A 28 -16.14 31.82 8.73
CA LYS A 28 -16.06 30.58 7.93
C LYS A 28 -15.16 30.70 6.68
N LYS A 29 -14.03 31.40 6.82
CA LYS A 29 -13.05 31.62 5.74
C LYS A 29 -11.78 30.83 5.98
N GLU A 30 -11.06 30.53 4.90
CA GLU A 30 -9.69 30.03 5.01
C GLU A 30 -8.79 31.11 5.61
N ILE A 31 -8.07 30.75 6.67
CA ILE A 31 -7.15 31.63 7.37
C ILE A 31 -5.73 31.07 7.21
N THR A 32 -4.79 31.94 6.85
CA THR A 32 -3.36 31.64 6.86
C THR A 32 -2.67 32.57 7.84
N LEU A 33 -1.88 32.01 8.75
CA LEU A 33 -1.07 32.74 9.73
C LEU A 33 0.29 33.02 9.12
N MET A 34 0.57 34.29 8.82
CA MET A 34 1.83 34.73 8.21
C MET A 34 2.84 35.05 9.32
N TYR A 35 3.79 34.11 9.51
CA TYR A 35 4.89 34.28 10.48
C TYR A 35 6.04 35.07 9.86
N GLY A 36 6.58 36.02 10.60
CA GLY A 36 7.74 36.81 10.20
C GLY A 36 8.24 37.71 11.33
N PHE A 37 9.42 38.26 11.18
CA PHE A 37 9.98 39.24 12.10
C PHE A 37 9.95 40.64 11.43
N GLN A 38 9.47 41.66 12.15
CA GLN A 38 9.33 43.02 11.63
C GLN A 38 10.62 43.83 11.80
N GLY A 39 11.59 43.57 10.96
CA GLY A 39 12.83 44.30 10.85
C GLY A 39 13.25 44.39 9.39
N TYR A 40 13.65 45.55 8.92
CA TYR A 40 13.93 45.85 7.51
C TYR A 40 15.35 46.39 7.31
N PRO A 41 16.39 45.55 7.11
CA PRO A 41 16.29 44.06 7.00
C PRO A 41 16.30 43.35 8.36
N THR A 42 15.66 42.16 8.43
CA THR A 42 15.73 41.28 9.58
C THR A 42 17.12 40.64 9.70
N LYS A 43 17.69 40.63 10.91
CA LYS A 43 18.88 39.84 11.21
C LYS A 43 18.56 38.38 11.24
N ILE A 44 19.47 37.52 10.73
CA ILE A 44 19.26 36.06 10.68
C ILE A 44 19.01 35.47 12.07
N SER A 45 19.70 35.98 13.10
CA SER A 45 19.52 35.57 14.50
C SER A 45 18.12 35.80 15.04
N ASP A 46 17.33 36.69 14.46
CA ASP A 46 16.02 37.11 14.95
C ASP A 46 14.87 36.35 14.24
N LEU A 47 15.17 35.53 13.25
CA LEU A 47 14.18 34.86 12.44
C LEU A 47 13.35 33.83 13.20
N ASN A 48 13.94 33.11 14.16
CA ASN A 48 13.27 32.05 14.96
C ASN A 48 12.34 31.14 14.16
N LEU A 49 12.81 30.60 13.03
CA LEU A 49 11.98 29.87 12.07
C LEU A 49 11.28 28.64 12.67
N GLU A 50 11.80 28.07 13.76
CA GLU A 50 11.17 26.94 14.48
C GLU A 50 9.78 27.31 15.01
N ASN A 51 9.49 28.59 15.23
CA ASN A 51 8.14 29.03 15.60
C ASN A 51 7.08 28.65 14.55
N ILE A 52 7.44 28.42 13.30
CA ILE A 52 6.53 27.87 12.27
C ILE A 52 6.00 26.50 12.70
N ILE A 53 6.86 25.65 13.27
CA ILE A 53 6.49 24.32 13.77
C ILE A 53 5.56 24.46 14.98
N GLU A 54 5.90 25.35 15.93
CA GLU A 54 5.11 25.56 17.14
C GLU A 54 3.72 26.12 16.83
N ILE A 55 3.64 27.12 15.95
CA ILE A 55 2.35 27.67 15.50
C ILE A 55 1.50 26.59 14.85
N LYS A 56 2.11 25.76 13.99
CA LYS A 56 1.44 24.69 13.28
C LYS A 56 0.96 23.55 14.21
N LYS A 57 1.70 23.26 15.31
CA LYS A 57 1.27 22.29 16.33
C LYS A 57 0.09 22.83 17.15
N ARG A 58 0.12 24.13 17.45
CA ARG A 58 -0.87 24.76 18.35
C ARG A 58 -2.17 25.12 17.63
N PHE A 59 -2.08 25.50 16.36
CA PHE A 59 -3.22 25.97 15.57
C PHE A 59 -3.42 25.09 14.33
N THR A 60 -4.66 24.78 14.01
CA THR A 60 -5.04 23.96 12.84
C THR A 60 -5.08 24.75 11.54
N TYR A 61 -4.51 25.95 11.52
CA TYR A 61 -4.51 26.85 10.36
C TYR A 61 -3.28 26.64 9.47
N THR A 62 -3.43 27.02 8.22
CA THR A 62 -2.28 27.13 7.30
C THR A 62 -1.30 28.17 7.84
N VAL A 63 0.00 27.87 7.78
CA VAL A 63 1.06 28.80 8.15
C VAL A 63 1.80 29.23 6.90
N GLY A 64 2.05 30.52 6.79
CA GLY A 64 2.92 31.13 5.79
C GLY A 64 4.16 31.76 6.44
N ILE A 65 5.12 32.17 5.63
CA ILE A 65 6.30 32.92 6.04
C ILE A 65 6.33 34.28 5.32
N SER A 66 6.55 35.35 6.10
CA SER A 66 6.79 36.71 5.63
C SER A 66 8.22 37.07 5.98
N ASP A 67 9.10 37.02 5.00
CA ASP A 67 10.55 37.12 5.18
C ASP A 67 11.07 38.51 4.76
N HIS A 68 11.79 39.15 5.68
CA HIS A 68 12.33 40.49 5.53
C HIS A 68 13.86 40.56 5.63
N VAL A 69 14.58 39.45 5.40
CA VAL A 69 16.05 39.48 5.35
C VAL A 69 16.54 40.32 4.18
N SER A 70 17.80 40.77 4.26
CA SER A 70 18.38 41.58 3.21
C SER A 70 18.28 40.96 1.82
N GLY A 71 17.62 41.66 0.89
CA GLY A 71 17.42 41.22 -0.49
C GLY A 71 18.74 41.07 -1.27
N ASN A 72 19.81 41.72 -0.82
CA ASN A 72 21.14 41.59 -1.42
C ASN A 72 21.89 40.33 -0.98
N SER A 73 21.36 39.61 0.00
CA SER A 73 22.01 38.42 0.55
C SER A 73 21.55 37.18 -0.15
N LYS A 74 22.45 36.20 -0.33
CA LYS A 74 22.09 34.82 -0.76
C LYS A 74 21.05 34.17 0.15
N ILE A 75 21.01 34.59 1.43
CA ILE A 75 20.07 34.10 2.42
C ILE A 75 18.61 34.48 2.06
N ALA A 76 18.38 35.50 1.28
CA ALA A 76 17.07 35.93 0.81
C ALA A 76 16.34 34.88 -0.01
N SER A 77 17.07 33.98 -0.66
CA SER A 77 16.49 32.82 -1.37
C SER A 77 16.40 31.55 -0.49
N ILE A 78 17.18 31.51 0.60
CA ILE A 78 17.26 30.31 1.46
C ILE A 78 16.16 30.31 2.53
N VAL A 79 15.92 31.48 3.16
CA VAL A 79 14.94 31.60 4.26
C VAL A 79 13.52 31.12 3.85
N PRO A 80 12.97 31.52 2.68
CA PRO A 80 11.69 30.99 2.22
C PRO A 80 11.68 29.47 2.07
N LEU A 81 12.76 28.86 1.57
CA LEU A 81 12.88 27.40 1.42
C LEU A 81 12.92 26.70 2.78
N LEU A 82 13.62 27.27 3.77
CA LEU A 82 13.60 26.75 5.14
C LEU A 82 12.17 26.83 5.72
N GLY A 83 11.48 27.97 5.54
CA GLY A 83 10.09 28.11 5.97
C GLY A 83 9.17 27.03 5.38
N ILE A 84 9.32 26.76 4.09
CA ILE A 84 8.57 25.68 3.41
C ILE A 84 8.92 24.31 4.00
N SER A 85 10.20 24.04 4.25
CA SER A 85 10.67 22.78 4.84
C SER A 85 10.11 22.56 6.26
N LEU A 86 9.92 23.63 7.02
CA LEU A 86 9.30 23.63 8.35
C LEU A 86 7.76 23.58 8.29
N GLY A 87 7.18 23.68 7.09
CA GLY A 87 5.76 23.45 6.83
C GLY A 87 4.94 24.68 6.48
N ALA A 88 5.57 25.82 6.19
CA ALA A 88 4.89 26.97 5.59
C ALA A 88 4.34 26.61 4.20
N ARG A 89 3.15 27.14 3.86
CA ARG A 89 2.45 26.89 2.59
C ARG A 89 2.31 28.16 1.75
N VAL A 90 2.53 29.30 2.34
CA VAL A 90 2.49 30.60 1.68
C VAL A 90 3.81 31.30 1.97
N VAL A 91 4.39 31.94 0.95
CA VAL A 91 5.58 32.77 1.06
C VAL A 91 5.23 34.18 0.61
N GLU A 92 5.48 35.15 1.46
CA GLU A 92 5.39 36.57 1.17
C GLU A 92 6.80 37.14 1.09
N LYS A 93 7.08 37.98 0.11
CA LYS A 93 8.39 38.59 -0.12
C LYS A 93 8.25 39.98 -0.72
N HIS A 94 9.00 40.94 -0.17
CA HIS A 94 9.10 42.24 -0.74
C HIS A 94 9.80 42.22 -2.11
N ILE A 95 9.29 42.98 -3.05
CA ILE A 95 9.81 43.08 -4.42
C ILE A 95 10.01 44.54 -4.81
N THR A 96 11.08 44.82 -5.51
CA THR A 96 11.36 46.15 -6.14
C THR A 96 11.86 45.95 -7.56
N LEU A 97 11.56 46.88 -8.44
CA LEU A 97 12.09 46.85 -9.82
C LEU A 97 13.58 47.06 -9.88
N ASP A 98 14.10 47.92 -8.98
CA ASP A 98 15.50 48.32 -8.93
C ASP A 98 15.85 48.76 -7.49
N ARG A 99 16.65 47.97 -6.82
CA ARG A 99 17.10 48.23 -5.44
C ARG A 99 17.94 49.47 -5.31
N ALA A 100 18.68 49.87 -6.38
CA ALA A 100 19.53 51.06 -6.36
C ALA A 100 18.72 52.35 -6.21
N LYS A 101 17.44 52.35 -6.55
CA LYS A 101 16.52 53.48 -6.39
C LYS A 101 16.06 53.73 -4.95
N LYS A 102 16.42 52.87 -4.03
CA LYS A 102 16.20 53.03 -2.57
C LYS A 102 14.73 53.41 -2.23
N GLY A 103 13.75 52.72 -2.85
CA GLY A 103 12.34 52.88 -2.50
C GLY A 103 12.00 52.31 -1.12
N ILE A 104 10.73 52.29 -0.76
CA ILE A 104 10.27 51.73 0.54
C ILE A 104 10.71 50.28 0.66
N ASP A 105 11.25 49.86 1.80
CA ASP A 105 11.70 48.52 2.16
C ASP A 105 12.69 47.90 1.16
N TYR A 106 13.40 48.70 0.38
CA TYR A 106 14.32 48.24 -0.66
C TYR A 106 15.40 47.29 -0.12
N GLN A 107 15.81 47.44 1.15
CA GLN A 107 16.81 46.61 1.77
C GLN A 107 16.35 45.14 1.85
N SER A 108 15.07 44.90 2.06
CA SER A 108 14.47 43.57 2.19
C SER A 108 13.83 43.05 0.89
N SER A 109 13.79 43.92 -0.13
CA SER A 109 13.18 43.62 -1.43
C SER A 109 14.15 42.87 -2.34
N ILE A 110 13.62 41.94 -3.11
CA ILE A 110 14.31 41.26 -4.21
C ILE A 110 13.86 41.81 -5.56
N GLU A 111 14.72 41.72 -6.57
CA GLU A 111 14.44 42.19 -7.92
C GLU A 111 13.72 41.09 -8.75
N PRO A 112 13.07 41.43 -9.88
CA PRO A 112 12.27 40.47 -10.66
C PRO A 112 13.02 39.21 -11.08
N LYS A 113 14.32 39.33 -11.43
CA LYS A 113 15.15 38.18 -11.78
C LYS A 113 15.40 37.24 -10.59
N GLU A 114 15.67 37.85 -9.42
CA GLU A 114 15.87 37.14 -8.17
C GLU A 114 14.58 36.48 -7.72
N PHE A 115 13.45 37.17 -7.86
CA PHE A 115 12.13 36.60 -7.57
C PHE A 115 11.79 35.38 -8.46
N LYS A 116 12.05 35.47 -9.77
CA LYS A 116 11.90 34.35 -10.70
C LYS A 116 12.74 33.16 -10.28
N ASN A 117 13.99 33.39 -9.86
CA ASN A 117 14.88 32.34 -9.36
C ASN A 117 14.34 31.73 -8.07
N LEU A 118 13.87 32.55 -7.13
CA LEU A 118 13.25 32.08 -5.89
C LEU A 118 12.05 31.16 -6.16
N VAL A 119 11.15 31.59 -7.04
CA VAL A 119 9.98 30.74 -7.43
C VAL A 119 10.44 29.41 -8.01
N SER A 120 11.45 29.41 -8.88
CA SER A 120 12.00 28.15 -9.45
C SER A 120 12.59 27.25 -8.37
N LEU A 121 13.31 27.81 -7.40
CA LEU A 121 13.86 27.06 -6.26
C LEU A 121 12.74 26.48 -5.38
N ILE A 122 11.70 27.27 -5.10
CA ILE A 122 10.53 26.81 -4.33
C ILE A 122 9.89 25.60 -5.03
N ARG A 123 9.59 25.70 -6.34
CA ARG A 123 8.97 24.60 -7.10
C ARG A 123 9.84 23.34 -7.16
N SER A 124 11.15 23.49 -7.15
CA SER A 124 12.09 22.35 -7.06
C SER A 124 12.12 21.73 -5.67
N THR A 125 12.10 22.56 -4.63
CA THR A 125 12.08 22.12 -3.22
C THR A 125 10.78 21.35 -2.91
N GLU A 126 9.63 21.84 -3.37
CA GLU A 126 8.33 21.17 -3.18
C GLU A 126 8.33 19.73 -3.70
N LYS A 127 9.04 19.45 -4.81
CA LYS A 127 9.17 18.10 -5.36
C LYS A 127 9.94 17.15 -4.44
N SER A 128 10.80 17.67 -3.58
CA SER A 128 11.59 16.87 -2.63
C SER A 128 10.89 16.64 -1.28
N LEU A 129 9.73 17.27 -1.05
CA LEU A 129 8.98 17.24 0.19
C LEU A 129 7.58 16.56 0.04
N PRO A 130 7.44 15.44 -0.66
CA PRO A 130 6.15 14.77 -0.73
C PRO A 130 5.75 14.26 0.67
N LYS A 131 4.48 14.37 1.01
CA LYS A 131 3.90 13.71 2.19
C LYS A 131 3.71 12.23 1.86
N THR A 132 4.72 11.41 2.08
CA THR A 132 4.62 9.96 1.95
C THR A 132 5.06 9.32 3.25
N GLU A 133 4.51 8.16 3.56
CA GLU A 133 5.06 7.27 4.58
C GLU A 133 6.49 6.89 4.22
N PHE A 134 7.26 6.41 5.21
CA PHE A 134 8.64 5.96 5.00
C PHE A 134 8.63 4.65 4.19
N GLU A 135 8.41 4.77 2.88
CA GLU A 135 8.41 3.66 1.94
C GLU A 135 9.60 3.75 0.99
N LEU A 136 10.16 2.59 0.65
CA LEU A 136 11.26 2.50 -0.30
C LEU A 136 10.76 2.76 -1.73
N LYS A 137 11.39 3.70 -2.42
CA LYS A 137 11.14 3.95 -3.85
C LYS A 137 11.74 2.83 -4.72
N PRO A 138 11.28 2.65 -5.96
CA PRO A 138 11.77 1.57 -6.85
C PRO A 138 13.30 1.51 -6.98
N ASN A 139 13.98 2.65 -7.05
CA ASN A 139 15.45 2.70 -7.12
C ASN A 139 16.11 2.27 -5.81
N GLU A 140 15.50 2.55 -4.66
CA GLU A 140 15.99 2.12 -3.34
C GLU A 140 15.79 0.61 -3.15
N ILE A 141 14.67 0.06 -3.64
CA ILE A 141 14.45 -1.39 -3.69
C ILE A 141 15.51 -2.05 -4.56
N LYS A 142 15.81 -1.51 -5.74
CA LYS A 142 16.88 -2.00 -6.63
C LYS A 142 18.26 -1.93 -5.94
N TYR A 143 18.55 -0.82 -5.26
CA TYR A 143 19.78 -0.66 -4.48
C TYR A 143 19.85 -1.70 -3.35
N ARG A 144 18.77 -1.87 -2.60
CA ARG A 144 18.65 -2.84 -1.51
C ARG A 144 18.94 -4.27 -1.99
N LEU A 145 18.34 -4.71 -3.10
CA LEU A 145 18.55 -6.04 -3.68
C LEU A 145 20.02 -6.30 -4.11
N ASN A 146 20.73 -5.25 -4.49
CA ASN A 146 22.12 -5.37 -4.94
C ASN A 146 23.15 -5.26 -3.80
N HIS A 147 22.81 -4.54 -2.73
CA HIS A 147 23.80 -4.12 -1.71
C HIS A 147 23.51 -4.60 -0.28
N LYS A 148 22.26 -4.92 0.05
CA LYS A 148 21.92 -5.44 1.38
C LYS A 148 22.61 -6.78 1.61
N LYS A 149 23.19 -6.95 2.79
CA LYS A 149 23.72 -8.25 3.23
C LYS A 149 22.57 -9.14 3.68
N ASN A 150 22.58 -10.38 3.24
CA ASN A 150 21.62 -11.40 3.60
C ASN A 150 22.18 -12.31 4.71
N ALA A 151 21.31 -12.83 5.57
CA ALA A 151 21.66 -13.83 6.56
C ALA A 151 21.88 -15.19 5.85
N ILE A 152 23.12 -15.64 5.80
CA ILE A 152 23.55 -16.87 5.13
C ILE A 152 23.90 -17.92 6.18
N ALA A 153 23.36 -19.12 6.06
CA ALA A 153 23.64 -20.21 6.98
C ALA A 153 25.11 -20.62 6.94
N LYS A 154 25.82 -20.59 8.07
CA LYS A 154 27.21 -21.04 8.20
C LYS A 154 27.35 -22.57 8.09
N LYS A 155 26.29 -23.31 8.45
CA LYS A 155 26.17 -24.77 8.37
C LYS A 155 24.72 -25.13 8.05
N THR A 156 24.46 -26.36 7.65
CA THR A 156 23.09 -26.85 7.49
C THR A 156 22.33 -26.75 8.80
N ILE A 157 21.17 -26.06 8.80
CA ILE A 157 20.31 -25.85 9.95
C ILE A 157 19.10 -26.76 9.76
N ARG A 158 18.95 -27.77 10.61
CA ARG A 158 17.89 -28.77 10.49
C ARG A 158 16.56 -28.23 11.02
N THR A 159 15.46 -28.73 10.48
CA THR A 159 14.10 -28.50 11.00
C THR A 159 14.04 -28.66 12.51
N GLY A 160 13.30 -27.77 13.19
CA GLY A 160 13.18 -27.77 14.65
C GLY A 160 14.27 -26.98 15.40
N THR A 161 15.37 -26.60 14.73
CA THR A 161 16.43 -25.78 15.33
C THR A 161 15.91 -24.38 15.66
N ILE A 162 16.22 -23.89 16.86
CA ILE A 162 15.94 -22.50 17.23
C ILE A 162 16.96 -21.59 16.52
N LEU A 163 16.45 -20.56 15.87
CA LEU A 163 17.26 -19.59 15.15
C LEU A 163 18.00 -18.67 16.11
N THR A 164 19.32 -18.65 16.00
CA THR A 164 20.20 -17.77 16.76
C THR A 164 21.20 -17.11 15.81
N ARG A 165 21.64 -15.90 16.16
CA ARG A 165 22.53 -15.09 15.33
C ARG A 165 23.84 -15.80 14.94
N ASN A 166 24.38 -16.64 15.81
CA ASN A 166 25.61 -17.37 15.56
C ASN A 166 25.54 -18.41 14.43
N LEU A 167 24.34 -18.85 14.05
CA LEU A 167 24.10 -19.75 12.93
C LEU A 167 24.31 -19.08 11.55
N PHE A 168 24.36 -17.76 11.51
CA PHE A 168 24.39 -16.98 10.28
C PHE A 168 25.65 -16.11 10.17
N GLU A 169 26.03 -15.84 8.93
CA GLU A 169 26.94 -14.78 8.53
C GLU A 169 26.22 -13.83 7.58
N TYR A 170 26.62 -12.55 7.57
CA TYR A 170 25.97 -11.54 6.72
C TYR A 170 26.84 -11.24 5.51
N LYS A 171 26.41 -11.73 4.33
CA LYS A 171 27.12 -11.57 3.06
C LYS A 171 26.20 -11.00 1.96
N ARG A 172 26.80 -10.30 0.99
CA ARG A 172 26.13 -10.00 -0.27
C ARG A 172 26.06 -11.27 -1.09
N THR A 173 24.88 -11.55 -1.67
CA THR A 173 24.69 -12.72 -2.54
C THR A 173 24.54 -12.31 -3.98
N LYS A 174 24.96 -13.16 -4.92
CA LYS A 174 24.71 -12.96 -6.36
C LYS A 174 23.23 -13.17 -6.71
N VAL A 175 22.51 -13.90 -5.88
CA VAL A 175 21.07 -14.16 -6.06
C VAL A 175 20.30 -12.92 -5.58
N LYS A 176 19.66 -12.23 -6.48
CA LYS A 176 18.84 -11.04 -6.24
C LYS A 176 17.49 -11.39 -5.57
N LYS A 177 17.53 -12.22 -4.55
CA LYS A 177 16.35 -12.60 -3.76
C LYS A 177 16.47 -11.97 -2.38
N GLU A 178 15.45 -11.25 -1.97
CA GLU A 178 15.44 -10.63 -0.66
C GLU A 178 15.38 -11.71 0.43
N SER A 179 16.33 -11.70 1.35
CA SER A 179 16.24 -12.48 2.57
C SER A 179 15.41 -11.71 3.60
N ILE A 180 14.70 -12.46 4.43
CA ILE A 180 13.98 -11.89 5.57
C ILE A 180 14.94 -11.26 6.58
N PRO A 181 14.53 -10.22 7.30
CA PRO A 181 15.31 -9.63 8.37
C PRO A 181 15.38 -10.61 9.55
N PHE A 182 16.57 -11.18 9.79
CA PHE A 182 16.79 -12.22 10.80
C PHE A 182 16.29 -11.80 12.20
N PHE A 183 16.45 -10.54 12.58
CA PHE A 183 16.07 -10.04 13.91
C PHE A 183 14.59 -10.19 14.24
N GLU A 184 13.71 -10.29 13.24
CA GLU A 184 12.28 -10.53 13.44
C GLU A 184 11.95 -11.99 13.77
N TYR A 185 12.89 -12.89 13.50
CA TYR A 185 12.71 -14.34 13.58
C TYR A 185 13.68 -15.02 14.55
N GLU A 186 14.53 -14.25 15.23
CA GLU A 186 15.42 -14.78 16.26
C GLU A 186 14.62 -15.44 17.39
N GLY A 187 15.04 -16.64 17.80
CA GLY A 187 14.32 -17.42 18.80
C GLY A 187 13.18 -18.31 18.25
N GLN A 188 12.78 -18.14 17.01
CA GLN A 188 11.78 -19.02 16.38
C GLN A 188 12.41 -20.34 15.92
N LYS A 189 11.58 -21.38 15.78
CA LYS A 189 12.01 -22.67 15.23
C LYS A 189 11.94 -22.66 13.71
N ILE A 190 12.99 -23.16 13.05
CA ILE A 190 12.98 -23.40 11.63
C ILE A 190 12.08 -24.61 11.30
N ILE A 191 11.21 -24.46 10.32
CA ILE A 191 10.25 -25.51 9.92
C ILE A 191 10.69 -26.30 8.69
N LYS A 192 11.69 -25.78 7.95
CA LYS A 192 12.29 -26.43 6.78
C LYS A 192 13.80 -26.31 6.87
N THR A 193 14.53 -27.41 6.60
CA THR A 193 15.98 -27.43 6.61
C THR A 193 16.55 -26.36 5.68
N LEU A 194 17.53 -25.59 6.19
CA LEU A 194 18.26 -24.57 5.46
C LEU A 194 19.70 -25.04 5.26
N ASP A 195 20.10 -25.21 4.01
CA ASP A 195 21.41 -25.70 3.66
C ASP A 195 22.51 -24.66 3.90
N LYS A 196 23.73 -25.15 4.22
CA LYS A 196 24.93 -24.30 4.33
C LYS A 196 25.08 -23.40 3.09
N GLY A 197 25.35 -22.14 3.30
CA GLY A 197 25.52 -21.14 2.22
C GLY A 197 24.23 -20.59 1.64
N SER A 198 23.07 -21.10 2.05
CA SER A 198 21.75 -20.60 1.60
C SER A 198 21.25 -19.43 2.45
N SER A 199 20.44 -18.56 1.86
CA SER A 199 19.80 -17.43 2.54
C SER A 199 18.57 -17.88 3.30
N LEU A 200 18.36 -17.32 4.50
CA LEU A 200 17.11 -17.48 5.24
C LEU A 200 15.96 -16.80 4.49
N THR A 201 14.86 -17.51 4.31
CA THR A 201 13.62 -17.01 3.67
C THR A 201 12.42 -17.33 4.54
N GLU A 202 11.28 -16.68 4.29
CA GLU A 202 10.03 -16.93 5.03
C GLU A 202 9.61 -18.39 5.02
N SER A 203 9.80 -19.09 3.90
CA SER A 203 9.47 -20.53 3.79
C SER A 203 10.21 -21.44 4.74
N HIS A 204 11.29 -20.96 5.38
CA HIS A 204 12.00 -21.70 6.42
C HIS A 204 11.39 -21.48 7.81
N ILE A 205 10.54 -20.44 7.98
CA ILE A 205 9.99 -20.00 9.27
C ILE A 205 8.47 -20.20 9.35
N LYS A 206 7.78 -19.90 8.26
CA LYS A 206 6.31 -20.02 8.17
C LYS A 206 5.94 -21.03 7.11
N SER A 207 4.99 -21.90 7.43
CA SER A 207 4.32 -22.69 6.40
C SER A 207 3.48 -21.74 5.56
N HIS A 208 3.69 -21.72 4.25
CA HIS A 208 2.84 -20.95 3.34
C HIS A 208 1.49 -21.65 3.25
N LYS A 209 0.45 -21.01 3.74
CA LYS A 209 -0.89 -21.59 3.78
C LYS A 209 -1.70 -21.20 2.55
N ILE A 210 -2.25 -22.21 1.88
CA ILE A 210 -3.05 -22.08 0.66
C ILE A 210 -4.49 -22.52 0.92
N ALA A 211 -5.45 -21.65 0.63
CA ALA A 211 -6.86 -21.99 0.76
C ALA A 211 -7.60 -21.88 -0.58
N ALA A 212 -8.46 -22.85 -0.88
CA ALA A 212 -9.45 -22.69 -1.93
C ALA A 212 -10.63 -21.89 -1.36
N VAL A 213 -10.86 -20.68 -1.85
CA VAL A 213 -11.96 -19.82 -1.43
C VAL A 213 -12.97 -19.72 -2.56
N ILE A 214 -14.17 -20.32 -2.33
CA ILE A 214 -15.21 -20.46 -3.34
C ILE A 214 -16.35 -19.51 -3.01
N ALA A 215 -16.55 -18.47 -3.83
CA ALA A 215 -17.66 -17.55 -3.67
C ALA A 215 -18.98 -18.20 -4.10
N CYS A 216 -19.98 -18.21 -3.21
CA CYS A 216 -21.28 -18.80 -3.43
C CYS A 216 -22.41 -17.78 -3.26
N ARG A 217 -23.37 -17.79 -4.20
CA ARG A 217 -24.67 -17.10 -4.10
C ARG A 217 -25.75 -17.85 -4.90
N VAL A 218 -27.00 -17.78 -4.45
CA VAL A 218 -28.13 -18.41 -5.16
C VAL A 218 -28.58 -17.64 -6.36
N ASP A 219 -28.50 -16.30 -6.28
CA ASP A 219 -28.97 -15.39 -7.32
C ASP A 219 -27.89 -15.17 -8.38
N SER A 220 -28.02 -15.81 -9.53
CA SER A 220 -27.11 -15.68 -10.67
C SER A 220 -27.74 -14.99 -11.87
N GLY A 221 -28.95 -14.45 -11.72
CA GLY A 221 -29.71 -13.76 -12.80
C GLY A 221 -30.15 -14.67 -13.97
N ARG A 222 -29.48 -15.79 -14.20
CA ARG A 222 -29.79 -16.76 -15.28
C ARG A 222 -30.39 -18.06 -14.78
N LEU A 223 -29.89 -18.61 -13.68
CA LEU A 223 -30.35 -19.85 -13.09
C LEU A 223 -30.17 -19.81 -11.57
N PHE A 224 -31.29 -19.79 -10.85
CA PHE A 224 -31.30 -19.79 -9.38
C PHE A 224 -30.61 -21.03 -8.84
N GLY A 225 -29.75 -20.87 -7.82
CA GLY A 225 -29.06 -21.96 -7.16
C GLY A 225 -28.20 -22.84 -8.06
N LYS A 226 -27.64 -22.27 -9.15
CA LYS A 226 -26.84 -22.99 -10.15
C LYS A 226 -25.78 -23.93 -9.57
N PRO A 227 -25.00 -23.59 -8.52
CA PRO A 227 -24.01 -24.50 -7.94
C PRO A 227 -24.60 -25.74 -7.31
N LEU A 228 -25.87 -25.73 -6.96
CA LEU A 228 -26.59 -26.86 -6.36
C LEU A 228 -27.39 -27.68 -7.38
N GLN A 229 -27.37 -27.30 -8.66
CA GLN A 229 -28.05 -28.09 -9.71
C GLN A 229 -27.37 -29.44 -9.89
N PRO A 230 -28.19 -30.52 -10.14
CA PRO A 230 -27.68 -31.86 -10.26
C PRO A 230 -26.90 -32.07 -11.56
N ILE A 231 -25.77 -32.78 -11.45
CA ILE A 231 -25.03 -33.39 -12.55
C ILE A 231 -24.79 -34.85 -12.22
N GLY A 232 -25.57 -35.72 -12.84
CA GLY A 232 -25.56 -37.13 -12.51
C GLY A 232 -25.98 -37.37 -11.04
N LYS A 233 -25.11 -38.01 -10.27
CA LYS A 233 -25.36 -38.30 -8.83
C LYS A 233 -24.86 -37.24 -7.87
N TYR A 234 -24.29 -36.14 -8.37
CA TYR A 234 -23.74 -35.04 -7.59
C TYR A 234 -24.39 -33.71 -7.99
N CYS A 235 -24.30 -32.70 -7.13
CA CYS A 235 -24.48 -31.32 -7.61
C CYS A 235 -23.16 -30.75 -8.12
N ILE A 236 -23.27 -29.61 -8.85
CA ILE A 236 -22.11 -28.94 -9.43
C ILE A 236 -21.03 -28.66 -8.37
N LEU A 237 -21.43 -28.11 -7.22
CA LEU A 237 -20.50 -27.77 -6.13
C LEU A 237 -19.87 -29.02 -5.51
N GLU A 238 -20.59 -30.11 -5.35
CA GLU A 238 -20.02 -31.39 -4.86
C GLU A 238 -18.96 -31.94 -5.81
N LEU A 239 -19.21 -31.87 -7.12
CA LEU A 239 -18.25 -32.33 -8.12
C LEU A 239 -16.99 -31.46 -8.09
N LEU A 240 -17.15 -30.12 -8.04
CA LEU A 240 -16.05 -29.17 -7.90
C LEU A 240 -15.20 -29.46 -6.65
N LEU A 241 -15.83 -29.63 -5.50
CA LEU A 241 -15.12 -29.94 -4.25
C LEU A 241 -14.35 -31.27 -4.32
N LYS A 242 -14.87 -32.29 -4.98
CA LYS A 242 -14.15 -33.55 -5.19
C LYS A 242 -12.90 -33.37 -6.05
N GLN A 243 -12.95 -32.49 -7.03
CA GLN A 243 -11.78 -32.17 -7.87
C GLN A 243 -10.73 -31.42 -7.07
N ILE A 244 -11.13 -30.37 -6.34
CA ILE A 244 -10.20 -29.55 -5.54
C ILE A 244 -9.50 -30.40 -4.45
N LYS A 245 -10.22 -31.31 -3.81
CA LYS A 245 -9.68 -32.23 -2.79
C LYS A 245 -8.60 -33.20 -3.29
N LYS A 246 -8.40 -33.31 -4.60
CA LYS A 246 -7.29 -34.09 -5.19
C LYS A 246 -5.96 -33.38 -5.14
N SER A 247 -5.94 -32.04 -4.96
CA SER A 247 -4.72 -31.27 -4.76
C SER A 247 -4.06 -31.62 -3.43
N SER A 248 -2.74 -31.80 -3.46
CA SER A 248 -1.92 -32.05 -2.28
C SER A 248 -1.40 -30.77 -1.63
N LEU A 249 -1.60 -29.62 -2.26
CA LEU A 249 -1.03 -28.32 -1.84
C LEU A 249 -2.09 -27.37 -1.29
N ILE A 250 -3.36 -27.74 -1.28
CA ILE A 250 -4.43 -26.95 -0.68
C ILE A 250 -4.64 -27.38 0.77
N ASP A 251 -4.40 -26.45 1.71
CA ASP A 251 -4.54 -26.71 3.14
C ASP A 251 -5.99 -26.66 3.61
N GLU A 252 -6.81 -25.78 3.00
CA GLU A 252 -8.18 -25.50 3.44
C GLU A 252 -9.11 -25.23 2.26
N ILE A 253 -10.39 -25.61 2.41
CA ILE A 253 -11.46 -25.24 1.47
C ILE A 253 -12.53 -24.47 2.23
N ILE A 254 -12.92 -23.30 1.72
CA ILE A 254 -13.86 -22.40 2.38
C ILE A 254 -14.91 -21.93 1.39
N LEU A 255 -16.17 -21.96 1.81
CA LEU A 255 -17.26 -21.31 1.10
C LEU A 255 -17.43 -19.86 1.57
N ALA A 256 -17.28 -18.91 0.67
CA ALA A 256 -17.51 -17.49 0.88
C ALA A 256 -18.93 -17.11 0.42
N ILE A 257 -19.90 -17.25 1.32
CA ILE A 257 -21.33 -17.21 1.04
C ILE A 257 -21.85 -15.78 1.13
N SER A 258 -22.74 -15.39 0.21
CA SER A 258 -23.47 -14.11 0.33
C SER A 258 -24.39 -14.15 1.56
N GLN A 259 -24.44 -13.02 2.30
CA GLN A 259 -25.34 -12.87 3.46
C GLN A 259 -26.80 -12.54 3.09
N LYS A 260 -27.09 -12.35 1.79
CA LYS A 260 -28.44 -12.11 1.29
C LYS A 260 -29.36 -13.33 1.54
N ASP A 261 -30.61 -13.07 1.85
CA ASP A 261 -31.63 -14.11 2.08
C ASP A 261 -31.68 -15.14 0.93
N GLY A 262 -31.98 -16.38 1.27
CA GLY A 262 -32.00 -17.52 0.34
C GLY A 262 -30.65 -18.24 0.20
N ASN A 263 -29.56 -17.67 0.74
CA ASN A 263 -28.23 -18.30 0.71
C ASN A 263 -27.99 -19.31 1.85
N GLU A 264 -28.95 -19.50 2.76
CA GLU A 264 -28.91 -20.49 3.84
C GLU A 264 -28.71 -21.92 3.29
N VAL A 265 -29.12 -22.18 2.06
CA VAL A 265 -28.89 -23.44 1.36
C VAL A 265 -27.39 -23.77 1.27
N PHE A 266 -26.52 -22.78 1.06
CA PHE A 266 -25.06 -22.99 1.05
C PHE A 266 -24.50 -23.16 2.46
N VAL A 267 -25.06 -22.49 3.46
CA VAL A 267 -24.69 -22.67 4.87
C VAL A 267 -25.02 -24.12 5.30
N ASN A 268 -26.21 -24.59 4.97
CA ASN A 268 -26.63 -25.97 5.24
C ASN A 268 -25.77 -27.00 4.48
N PHE A 269 -25.46 -26.68 3.21
CA PHE A 269 -24.55 -27.50 2.41
C PHE A 269 -23.15 -27.58 3.05
N ALA A 270 -22.58 -26.44 3.49
CA ALA A 270 -21.29 -26.39 4.15
C ALA A 270 -21.27 -27.25 5.44
N LYS A 271 -22.27 -27.08 6.29
CA LYS A 271 -22.44 -27.88 7.53
C LYS A 271 -22.54 -29.37 7.23
N LYS A 272 -23.38 -29.77 6.28
CA LYS A 272 -23.56 -31.17 5.88
C LYS A 272 -22.26 -31.82 5.38
N ASN A 273 -21.42 -31.04 4.69
CA ASN A 273 -20.16 -31.51 4.09
C ASN A 273 -18.92 -31.23 4.96
N ASN A 274 -19.11 -30.79 6.20
CA ASN A 274 -18.04 -30.39 7.14
C ASN A 274 -17.03 -29.42 6.53
N LEU A 275 -17.53 -28.38 5.83
CA LEU A 275 -16.74 -27.34 5.23
C LEU A 275 -16.74 -26.07 6.08
N LYS A 276 -15.63 -25.40 6.11
CA LYS A 276 -15.56 -24.03 6.65
C LYS A 276 -16.32 -23.08 5.74
N PHE A 277 -16.94 -22.07 6.32
CA PHE A 277 -17.61 -21.02 5.56
C PHE A 277 -17.56 -19.67 6.30
N ILE A 278 -17.70 -18.61 5.53
CA ILE A 278 -17.95 -17.25 6.02
C ILE A 278 -19.15 -16.68 5.29
N GLN A 279 -19.76 -15.65 5.87
CA GLN A 279 -20.79 -14.86 5.21
C GLN A 279 -20.33 -13.41 5.06
N GLY A 280 -20.70 -12.79 3.93
CA GLY A 280 -20.28 -11.42 3.62
C GLY A 280 -21.17 -10.74 2.59
N ASP A 281 -20.80 -9.53 2.17
CA ASP A 281 -21.56 -8.67 1.27
C ASP A 281 -21.98 -9.39 -0.02
N ASP A 282 -23.22 -9.16 -0.48
CA ASP A 282 -23.78 -9.83 -1.67
C ASP A 282 -23.09 -9.39 -2.96
N THR A 283 -22.77 -8.09 -3.06
CA THR A 283 -22.24 -7.45 -4.26
C THR A 283 -20.70 -7.37 -4.27
N ASP A 284 -20.08 -7.30 -3.09
CA ASP A 284 -18.62 -7.24 -2.94
C ASP A 284 -18.04 -8.67 -2.83
N VAL A 285 -17.87 -9.33 -3.97
CA VAL A 285 -17.28 -10.68 -4.03
C VAL A 285 -15.81 -10.66 -3.58
N LEU A 286 -15.08 -9.58 -3.88
CA LEU A 286 -13.68 -9.41 -3.49
C LEU A 286 -13.54 -9.38 -1.96
N GLU A 287 -14.42 -8.67 -1.26
CA GLU A 287 -14.47 -8.64 0.20
C GLU A 287 -14.70 -10.03 0.79
N ARG A 288 -15.63 -10.81 0.22
CA ARG A 288 -15.88 -12.18 0.67
C ARG A 288 -14.66 -13.10 0.50
N LEU A 289 -13.91 -12.97 -0.61
CA LEU A 289 -12.68 -13.73 -0.81
C LEU A 289 -11.62 -13.36 0.24
N ILE A 290 -11.46 -12.08 0.54
CA ILE A 290 -10.54 -11.57 1.58
C ILE A 290 -10.94 -12.09 2.96
N LYS A 291 -12.23 -12.03 3.31
CA LYS A 291 -12.74 -12.58 4.58
C LYS A 291 -12.46 -14.08 4.70
N GLY A 292 -12.70 -14.83 3.63
CA GLY A 292 -12.41 -16.27 3.59
C GLY A 292 -10.93 -16.58 3.80
N ALA A 293 -10.06 -15.84 3.12
CA ALA A 293 -8.60 -15.97 3.29
C ALA A 293 -8.16 -15.66 4.73
N LYS A 294 -8.65 -14.55 5.30
CA LYS A 294 -8.36 -14.14 6.69
C LYS A 294 -8.85 -15.12 7.73
N PHE A 295 -10.04 -15.69 7.52
CA PHE A 295 -10.64 -16.64 8.45
C PHE A 295 -9.76 -17.87 8.73
N VAL A 296 -8.94 -18.25 7.75
CA VAL A 296 -8.00 -19.39 7.89
C VAL A 296 -6.55 -18.98 7.86
N ASN A 297 -6.24 -17.67 7.86
CA ASN A 297 -4.88 -17.13 7.75
C ASN A 297 -4.15 -17.67 6.50
N ALA A 298 -4.81 -17.66 5.35
CA ALA A 298 -4.21 -18.08 4.09
C ALA A 298 -3.35 -16.96 3.48
N ASP A 299 -2.11 -17.30 3.12
CA ASP A 299 -1.18 -16.37 2.44
C ASP A 299 -1.53 -16.24 0.95
N THR A 300 -2.09 -17.31 0.39
CA THR A 300 -2.50 -17.41 -1.02
C THR A 300 -3.84 -18.11 -1.11
N ILE A 301 -4.67 -17.69 -2.05
CA ILE A 301 -5.92 -18.38 -2.35
C ILE A 301 -5.92 -18.99 -3.76
N LEU A 302 -6.55 -20.15 -3.88
CA LEU A 302 -7.08 -20.65 -5.13
C LEU A 302 -8.50 -20.11 -5.28
N ARG A 303 -8.72 -19.23 -6.24
CA ARG A 303 -10.05 -18.71 -6.60
C ARG A 303 -10.63 -19.50 -7.75
N ILE A 304 -11.81 -20.03 -7.55
CA ILE A 304 -12.61 -20.76 -8.53
C ILE A 304 -14.07 -20.31 -8.38
N THR A 305 -14.82 -20.29 -9.47
CA THR A 305 -16.26 -20.02 -9.43
C THR A 305 -17.03 -21.28 -9.04
N SER A 306 -18.01 -21.14 -8.14
CA SER A 306 -18.81 -22.27 -7.60
C SER A 306 -19.63 -23.02 -8.63
N GLU A 307 -19.80 -22.44 -9.81
CA GLU A 307 -20.68 -22.96 -10.88
C GLU A 307 -19.95 -23.66 -12.03
N ASN A 308 -18.63 -23.87 -11.91
CA ASN A 308 -17.80 -24.52 -12.92
C ASN A 308 -17.47 -25.97 -12.53
N PRO A 309 -18.22 -26.98 -13.05
CA PRO A 309 -18.03 -28.37 -12.65
C PRO A 309 -16.79 -29.05 -13.25
N TYR A 310 -16.20 -28.46 -14.31
CA TYR A 310 -15.10 -29.06 -15.05
C TYR A 310 -13.91 -28.13 -15.09
N ILE A 311 -13.29 -27.93 -13.92
CA ILE A 311 -12.02 -27.22 -13.83
C ILE A 311 -10.86 -28.11 -14.25
N TYR A 312 -9.77 -27.51 -14.72
CA TYR A 312 -8.52 -28.25 -14.98
C TYR A 312 -7.84 -28.58 -13.64
N TRP A 313 -8.43 -29.49 -12.89
CA TRP A 313 -7.97 -29.82 -11.52
C TRP A 313 -6.59 -30.47 -11.50
N GLU A 314 -6.19 -31.21 -12.54
CA GLU A 314 -4.86 -31.82 -12.72
C GLU A 314 -3.76 -30.76 -12.70
N GLY A 315 -4.05 -29.57 -13.17
CA GLY A 315 -3.12 -28.44 -13.18
C GLY A 315 -3.02 -27.65 -11.89
N ILE A 316 -3.83 -27.93 -10.85
CA ILE A 316 -3.86 -27.12 -9.61
C ILE A 316 -2.48 -27.05 -8.95
N ASP A 317 -1.89 -28.21 -8.64
CA ASP A 317 -0.60 -28.27 -7.93
C ASP A 317 0.54 -27.67 -8.78
N TYR A 318 0.48 -27.85 -10.09
CA TYR A 318 1.43 -27.22 -11.02
C TYR A 318 1.31 -25.69 -11.00
N LEU A 319 0.09 -25.15 -11.08
CA LEU A 319 -0.18 -23.73 -11.03
C LEU A 319 0.30 -23.10 -9.70
N ILE A 320 0.03 -23.79 -8.58
CA ILE A 320 0.47 -23.37 -7.24
C ILE A 320 2.01 -23.33 -7.17
N LYS A 321 2.70 -24.39 -7.62
CA LYS A 321 4.17 -24.42 -7.63
C LYS A 321 4.76 -23.27 -8.43
N LYS A 322 4.24 -23.03 -9.64
CA LYS A 322 4.69 -21.89 -10.48
C LYS A 322 4.43 -20.54 -9.82
N HIS A 323 3.30 -20.37 -9.15
CA HIS A 323 2.99 -19.16 -8.40
C HIS A 323 4.01 -18.91 -7.28
N LEU A 324 4.30 -19.92 -6.48
CA LEU A 324 5.25 -19.83 -5.37
C LEU A 324 6.69 -19.60 -5.87
N ASP A 325 7.13 -20.36 -6.89
CA ASP A 325 8.47 -20.24 -7.47
C ASP A 325 8.73 -18.86 -8.08
N SER A 326 7.73 -18.32 -8.76
CA SER A 326 7.81 -17.00 -9.37
C SER A 326 7.60 -15.87 -8.37
N ASN A 327 7.05 -16.15 -7.19
CA ASN A 327 6.58 -15.15 -6.24
C ASN A 327 5.61 -14.13 -6.88
N SER A 328 4.71 -14.62 -7.74
CA SER A 328 3.73 -13.78 -8.44
C SER A 328 2.61 -13.34 -7.51
N ASP A 329 1.93 -12.25 -7.85
CA ASP A 329 0.73 -11.77 -7.12
C ASP A 329 -0.54 -12.42 -7.66
N LEU A 330 -0.54 -12.74 -8.97
CA LEU A 330 -1.58 -13.48 -9.67
C LEU A 330 -0.94 -14.48 -10.62
N THR A 331 -1.41 -15.72 -10.61
CA THR A 331 -1.04 -16.75 -11.59
C THR A 331 -2.29 -17.44 -12.12
N THR A 332 -2.39 -17.56 -13.43
CA THR A 332 -3.52 -18.22 -14.10
C THR A 332 -3.06 -18.97 -15.34
N PHE A 333 -3.85 -19.89 -15.81
CA PHE A 333 -3.65 -20.50 -17.12
C PHE A 333 -4.13 -19.58 -18.22
N SER A 334 -3.37 -19.51 -19.34
CA SER A 334 -3.84 -19.05 -20.64
C SER A 334 -4.33 -20.27 -21.44
N ASP A 335 -5.16 -20.02 -22.45
CA ASP A 335 -5.54 -21.02 -23.45
C ASP A 335 -6.34 -22.22 -22.91
N LEU A 336 -7.08 -22.07 -21.80
CA LEU A 336 -8.07 -23.04 -21.34
C LEU A 336 -9.48 -22.66 -21.81
N PRO A 337 -10.38 -23.66 -21.99
CA PRO A 337 -11.79 -23.39 -22.23
C PRO A 337 -12.42 -22.54 -21.12
N LEU A 338 -13.45 -21.77 -21.47
CA LEU A 338 -14.22 -21.00 -20.51
C LEU A 338 -14.77 -21.91 -19.40
N GLY A 339 -14.52 -21.53 -18.13
CA GLY A 339 -14.95 -22.29 -16.98
C GLY A 339 -13.96 -23.36 -16.50
N ALA A 340 -12.93 -23.70 -17.28
CA ALA A 340 -11.89 -24.64 -16.85
C ALA A 340 -10.73 -23.97 -16.10
N SER A 341 -10.57 -22.64 -16.27
CA SER A 341 -9.47 -21.89 -15.66
C SER A 341 -9.72 -21.58 -14.20
N MET A 342 -8.62 -21.36 -13.48
CA MET A 342 -8.57 -20.98 -12.09
C MET A 342 -7.47 -19.93 -11.87
N GLU A 343 -7.50 -19.28 -10.71
CA GLU A 343 -6.55 -18.22 -10.37
C GLU A 343 -5.91 -18.50 -9.01
N ILE A 344 -4.58 -18.40 -8.95
CA ILE A 344 -3.83 -18.42 -7.70
C ILE A 344 -3.44 -16.97 -7.40
N ILE A 345 -3.85 -16.47 -6.23
CA ILE A 345 -3.76 -15.05 -5.91
C ILE A 345 -3.20 -14.89 -4.49
N LYS A 346 -2.18 -14.06 -4.30
CA LYS A 346 -1.76 -13.67 -2.95
C LYS A 346 -2.88 -12.94 -2.22
N SER A 347 -3.15 -13.30 -0.98
CA SER A 347 -4.15 -12.61 -0.15
C SER A 347 -3.88 -11.11 -0.05
N LYS A 348 -2.61 -10.71 0.04
CA LYS A 348 -2.20 -9.30 0.05
C LYS A 348 -2.57 -8.55 -1.24
N ALA A 349 -2.47 -9.19 -2.40
CA ALA A 349 -2.85 -8.57 -3.69
C ALA A 349 -4.35 -8.29 -3.76
N LEU A 350 -5.19 -9.16 -3.18
CA LEU A 350 -6.63 -8.92 -3.06
C LEU A 350 -6.93 -7.73 -2.13
N GLU A 351 -6.24 -7.63 -0.99
CA GLU A 351 -6.40 -6.49 -0.07
C GLU A 351 -6.05 -5.16 -0.73
N ILE A 352 -4.93 -5.12 -1.45
CA ILE A 352 -4.52 -3.93 -2.22
C ILE A 352 -5.57 -3.58 -3.28
N SER A 353 -6.06 -4.60 -4.02
CA SER A 353 -7.11 -4.42 -5.03
C SER A 353 -8.41 -3.88 -4.44
N HIS A 354 -8.79 -4.33 -3.25
CA HIS A 354 -9.98 -3.85 -2.55
C HIS A 354 -9.83 -2.42 -2.06
N THR A 355 -8.65 -2.07 -1.53
CA THR A 355 -8.35 -0.75 -0.97
C THR A 355 -8.24 0.32 -2.05
N LEU A 356 -7.54 0.01 -3.16
CA LEU A 356 -7.25 0.98 -4.23
C LEU A 356 -8.24 0.91 -5.39
N GLY A 357 -8.99 -0.19 -5.51
CA GLY A 357 -9.98 -0.39 -6.56
C GLY A 357 -11.28 0.35 -6.32
N THR A 358 -12.06 0.47 -7.39
CA THR A 358 -13.40 1.06 -7.37
C THR A 358 -14.49 -0.03 -7.30
N LYS A 359 -15.76 0.37 -7.28
CA LYS A 359 -16.91 -0.56 -7.22
C LYS A 359 -16.87 -1.65 -8.33
N LYS A 360 -16.43 -1.33 -9.56
CA LYS A 360 -16.32 -2.32 -10.65
C LYS A 360 -15.36 -3.48 -10.35
N HIS A 361 -14.33 -3.25 -9.54
CA HIS A 361 -13.31 -4.25 -9.18
C HIS A 361 -13.74 -5.19 -8.05
N ARG A 362 -14.85 -4.88 -7.39
CA ARG A 362 -15.37 -5.66 -6.24
C ARG A 362 -16.37 -6.71 -6.63
N SER A 363 -16.75 -6.75 -7.91
CA SER A 363 -17.68 -7.70 -8.49
C SER A 363 -17.06 -9.12 -8.63
N GLU A 364 -17.72 -9.98 -9.38
CA GLU A 364 -17.22 -11.32 -9.76
C GLU A 364 -15.89 -11.29 -10.54
N LEU A 365 -15.52 -10.14 -11.13
CA LEU A 365 -14.23 -9.91 -11.76
C LEU A 365 -13.15 -9.49 -10.74
N CYS A 366 -12.95 -10.30 -9.71
CA CYS A 366 -12.13 -10.00 -8.53
C CYS A 366 -10.66 -9.67 -8.85
N THR A 367 -10.13 -10.12 -9.98
CA THR A 367 -8.76 -9.87 -10.43
C THR A 367 -8.64 -8.73 -11.44
N LEU A 368 -9.75 -8.03 -11.74
CA LEU A 368 -9.77 -6.95 -12.73
C LEU A 368 -8.79 -5.84 -12.38
N TYR A 369 -8.75 -5.39 -11.11
CA TYR A 369 -7.82 -4.35 -10.68
C TYR A 369 -6.36 -4.78 -10.85
N ILE A 370 -6.02 -6.03 -10.54
CA ILE A 370 -4.67 -6.58 -10.73
C ILE A 370 -4.30 -6.55 -12.21
N ASN A 371 -5.21 -6.99 -13.09
CA ASN A 371 -4.99 -7.04 -14.53
C ASN A 371 -4.91 -5.64 -15.19
N GLU A 372 -5.61 -4.65 -14.65
CA GLU A 372 -5.56 -3.26 -15.12
C GLU A 372 -4.32 -2.49 -14.63
N ASN A 373 -3.57 -3.02 -13.65
CA ASN A 373 -2.38 -2.37 -13.06
C ASN A 373 -1.14 -3.30 -13.07
N PRO A 374 -0.68 -3.75 -14.24
CA PRO A 374 0.43 -4.71 -14.34
C PRO A 374 1.76 -4.13 -13.86
N GLU A 375 1.88 -2.81 -13.73
CA GLU A 375 3.04 -2.14 -13.16
C GLU A 375 3.14 -2.27 -11.63
N LYS A 376 2.01 -2.56 -10.94
CA LYS A 376 1.94 -2.74 -9.49
C LYS A 376 1.98 -4.20 -9.06
N PHE A 377 1.59 -5.11 -9.95
CA PHE A 377 1.41 -6.51 -9.63
C PHE A 377 2.21 -7.42 -10.57
N LYS A 378 2.83 -8.43 -10.01
CA LYS A 378 3.51 -9.46 -10.77
C LYS A 378 2.52 -10.53 -11.22
N ILE A 379 2.17 -10.50 -12.51
CA ILE A 379 1.21 -11.41 -13.12
C ILE A 379 1.95 -12.48 -13.92
N LEU A 380 1.64 -13.75 -13.68
CA LEU A 380 2.16 -14.88 -14.43
C LEU A 380 1.01 -15.59 -15.16
N ARG A 381 1.11 -15.69 -16.49
CA ARG A 381 0.20 -16.50 -17.31
C ARG A 381 0.99 -17.65 -17.90
N ILE A 382 0.52 -18.88 -17.68
CA ILE A 382 1.20 -20.10 -18.14
C ILE A 382 0.24 -20.92 -18.99
N LYS A 383 0.81 -21.60 -19.96
CA LYS A 383 0.03 -22.58 -20.77
C LYS A 383 -0.15 -23.85 -19.97
N PRO A 384 -1.30 -24.56 -20.11
CA PRO A 384 -1.44 -25.91 -19.58
C PRO A 384 -0.37 -26.84 -20.21
N GLU A 385 0.02 -27.87 -19.47
CA GLU A 385 0.87 -28.90 -20.02
C GLU A 385 0.13 -29.60 -21.17
N LYS A 386 0.84 -29.93 -22.24
CA LYS A 386 0.28 -30.23 -23.58
C LYS A 386 -0.57 -31.49 -23.74
N GLU A 387 -0.95 -32.20 -22.69
CA GLU A 387 -1.77 -33.40 -22.80
C GLU A 387 -3.05 -33.21 -22.00
N LEU A 388 -4.03 -32.59 -22.64
CA LEU A 388 -5.44 -32.56 -22.23
C LEU A 388 -6.28 -33.26 -23.27
#